data_f1d0e8ab628bf69420084de20852784a
#
_entry.id   f1d0e8ab628bf69420084de20852784a
#
_cell.length_a   1.000
_cell.length_b   1.000
_cell.length_c   1.000
_cell.angle_alpha   90.00
_cell.angle_beta   90.00
_cell.angle_gamma   90.00
#
_symmetry.space_group_name_H-M   'P 1'
#
loop_
_entity.id
_entity.type
_entity.pdbx_description
1 polymer ?
#
loop_
_entity_poly.entity_id
_entity_poly.type
_entity_poly.pdbx_seq_one_letter_code
_entity_poly.pdbx_strand_id
1 'polypeptide(L)'
;MGHSDGWNSGKASTETFFPNQEHTFGVKDTYRYKHNLKPQLEAKLFAYTDSANTIDVKVKASYEKSRKSYEEKSASYGYQPDQFAYHSLKEALDAKPGDALYDRLITRDSEYESTELQQRGLNISYIWKHFIGKKGSFMLQGFTNLSGTNEDTHNNRNVEYLREQRNETLWQFYDRSAHELETQFGASFDYWLGKKVYFNVFDNVRLSRTRIARNFFSDTDEQNVVGGTTTTADPANTTRRLTHKWTNELTVKSTITPVKALMIMPKFSWHYCREKTDYHYGPLDTTAVRTSNTYEPSIFLKWKMSRVRNMDIAFAYNTIVPDLVSTLGYRNTIDPLHIYMGNPLLRNSHSHTTTYNYHRMWLRKQIVLCFTASYNKNINPEATLYSYNSATGVYTSKPMNVKGGDMWQFAFNYDQGIGFYFRLMNKFSLETAKSYGFLTIVDNNAADAQPELNKQKRLGINNDFEFSYETEKLQLTLFDRLESNRYRYDDASYNTTPLFNSVGISANLHLAPFEVFVQLSDDYRSGYATSAMNGHKLKSMASVSWSFCKNKCMLRLFADDIFNKDIWYESEYSAFQRQEYSTNYIHHYLNLSFRYRLDAKAKKGKSTTISSRR
;
A
#
# COMPACT_ATOMS: atom_id res chain seq x y z
N MET A 1 0.56 -16.15 21.04
CA MET A 1 -0.83 -16.13 20.60
C MET A 1 -1.23 -14.69 20.43
N GLY A 2 -1.64 -14.27 19.23
CA GLY A 2 -2.18 -12.94 18.98
C GLY A 2 -3.70 -13.00 18.99
N HIS A 3 -4.32 -12.29 19.89
CA HIS A 3 -5.75 -12.01 19.90
C HIS A 3 -5.91 -10.51 19.75
N SER A 4 -6.76 -10.06 18.85
CA SER A 4 -7.03 -8.63 18.67
C SER A 4 -8.47 -8.42 18.25
N ASP A 5 -9.12 -7.48 18.90
CA ASP A 5 -10.38 -6.90 18.50
C ASP A 5 -10.11 -5.47 18.03
N GLY A 6 -10.77 -5.09 16.98
CA GLY A 6 -10.66 -3.75 16.43
C GLY A 6 -11.95 -3.33 15.79
N TRP A 7 -12.29 -2.05 15.97
CA TRP A 7 -13.36 -1.41 15.24
C TRP A 7 -12.84 -0.09 14.66
N ASN A 8 -13.36 0.30 13.53
CA ASN A 8 -13.17 1.64 12.99
C ASN A 8 -14.44 2.09 12.26
N SER A 9 -14.64 3.39 12.22
CA SER A 9 -15.66 4.01 11.38
C SER A 9 -14.97 5.03 10.47
N GLY A 10 -15.50 5.19 9.28
CA GLY A 10 -14.96 6.11 8.28
C GLY A 10 -16.07 6.83 7.55
N LYS A 11 -15.77 8.06 7.13
CA LYS A 11 -16.63 8.84 6.23
C LYS A 11 -15.83 9.16 5.00
N ALA A 12 -16.43 9.00 3.83
CA ALA A 12 -15.81 9.36 2.57
C ALA A 12 -16.74 10.23 1.73
N SER A 13 -16.13 11.16 1.02
CA SER A 13 -16.77 11.89 -0.08
C SER A 13 -15.94 11.67 -1.35
N THR A 14 -16.61 11.45 -2.43
CA THR A 14 -16.02 11.20 -3.74
C THR A 14 -16.67 12.13 -4.75
N GLU A 15 -15.88 12.81 -5.55
CA GLU A 15 -16.33 13.57 -6.70
C GLU A 15 -15.71 12.96 -7.96
N THR A 16 -16.55 12.63 -8.93
CA THR A 16 -16.10 12.12 -10.23
C THR A 16 -16.35 13.19 -11.29
N PHE A 17 -15.28 13.56 -12.00
CA PHE A 17 -15.26 14.63 -13.00
C PHE A 17 -15.60 14.09 -14.37
N PHE A 18 -16.71 14.54 -14.94
CA PHE A 18 -17.08 14.21 -16.31
C PHE A 18 -16.91 15.46 -17.17
N PRO A 19 -16.03 15.44 -18.17
CA PRO A 19 -15.82 16.59 -19.03
C PRO A 19 -17.12 17.08 -19.67
N ASN A 20 -17.43 18.36 -19.50
CA ASN A 20 -18.62 19.03 -20.04
C ASN A 20 -19.99 18.44 -19.66
N GLN A 21 -20.06 17.71 -18.55
CA GLN A 21 -21.28 17.05 -18.11
C GLN A 21 -21.50 17.20 -16.60
N GLU A 22 -22.64 16.70 -16.10
CA GLU A 22 -22.96 16.64 -14.67
C GLU A 22 -21.91 15.79 -13.93
N HIS A 23 -21.33 16.36 -12.87
CA HIS A 23 -20.46 15.63 -11.95
C HIS A 23 -21.26 14.76 -11.01
N THR A 24 -20.71 13.63 -10.63
CA THR A 24 -21.30 12.80 -9.59
C THR A 24 -20.53 12.91 -8.29
N PHE A 25 -21.29 13.01 -7.22
CA PHE A 25 -20.81 13.06 -5.85
C PHE A 25 -21.32 11.83 -5.12
N GLY A 26 -20.41 11.11 -4.48
CA GLY A 26 -20.74 10.01 -3.58
C GLY A 26 -20.37 10.38 -2.16
N VAL A 27 -21.25 10.12 -1.23
CA VAL A 27 -20.99 10.27 0.21
C VAL A 27 -21.31 8.98 0.93
N LYS A 28 -20.44 8.57 1.85
CA LYS A 28 -20.62 7.32 2.57
C LYS A 28 -20.08 7.33 3.99
N ASP A 29 -20.74 6.57 4.84
CA ASP A 29 -20.30 6.21 6.18
C ASP A 29 -20.07 4.70 6.24
N THR A 30 -18.96 4.29 6.83
CA THR A 30 -18.61 2.88 7.00
C THR A 30 -18.35 2.57 8.47
N TYR A 31 -18.76 1.40 8.91
CA TYR A 31 -18.40 0.83 10.20
C TYR A 31 -17.83 -0.57 10.00
N ARG A 32 -16.69 -0.85 10.62
CA ARG A 32 -16.00 -2.14 10.52
C ARG A 32 -15.64 -2.66 11.88
N TYR A 33 -15.96 -3.91 12.12
CA TYR A 33 -15.51 -4.65 13.28
C TYR A 33 -14.69 -5.87 12.84
N LYS A 34 -13.64 -6.17 13.55
CA LYS A 34 -12.81 -7.36 13.31
C LYS A 34 -12.41 -7.99 14.63
N HIS A 35 -12.74 -9.26 14.76
CA HIS A 35 -12.22 -10.16 15.79
C HIS A 35 -11.24 -11.14 15.17
N ASN A 36 -10.07 -11.32 15.77
CA ASN A 36 -9.00 -12.07 15.14
C ASN A 36 -8.19 -12.88 16.15
N LEU A 37 -8.03 -14.16 15.86
CA LEU A 37 -7.17 -15.09 16.60
C LEU A 37 -6.08 -15.61 15.64
N LYS A 38 -4.80 -15.34 15.97
CA LYS A 38 -3.64 -15.71 15.13
C LYS A 38 -2.56 -16.45 15.91
N PRO A 39 -2.74 -17.73 16.28
CA PRO A 39 -1.64 -18.52 16.78
C PRO A 39 -0.61 -18.81 15.69
N GLN A 40 0.66 -18.72 16.07
CA GLN A 40 1.78 -18.94 15.19
C GLN A 40 2.86 -19.71 15.94
N LEU A 41 3.41 -20.72 15.28
CA LEU A 41 4.57 -21.49 15.77
C LEU A 41 5.72 -21.29 14.78
N GLU A 42 6.89 -20.98 15.30
CA GLU A 42 8.11 -20.84 14.50
C GLU A 42 9.23 -21.63 15.16
N ALA A 43 9.91 -22.43 14.35
CA ALA A 43 11.12 -23.13 14.74
C ALA A 43 12.24 -22.77 13.75
N LYS A 44 13.41 -22.48 14.28
CA LYS A 44 14.60 -22.14 13.48
C LYS A 44 15.77 -22.97 13.94
N LEU A 45 16.43 -23.63 12.97
CA LEU A 45 17.71 -24.33 13.14
C LEU A 45 18.77 -23.58 12.34
N PHE A 46 19.82 -23.15 13.00
CA PHE A 46 21.03 -22.65 12.35
C PHE A 46 22.22 -23.46 12.85
N ALA A 47 22.99 -24.01 11.93
CA ALA A 47 24.13 -24.84 12.25
C ALA A 47 25.33 -24.58 11.31
N TYR A 48 26.52 -24.59 11.88
CA TYR A 48 27.77 -24.80 11.14
C TYR A 48 28.02 -26.30 11.10
N THR A 49 27.93 -26.92 9.93
CA THR A 49 28.24 -28.37 9.79
C THR A 49 29.73 -28.60 9.79
N ASP A 50 30.50 -27.62 9.31
CA ASP A 50 31.96 -27.54 9.37
C ASP A 50 32.43 -26.08 9.18
N SER A 51 33.73 -25.86 8.98
CA SER A 51 34.31 -24.52 8.76
C SER A 51 33.91 -23.85 7.45
N ALA A 52 33.40 -24.63 6.49
CA ALA A 52 33.03 -24.15 5.16
C ALA A 52 31.52 -24.15 4.88
N ASN A 53 30.72 -24.81 5.74
CA ASN A 53 29.30 -25.01 5.47
C ASN A 53 28.41 -24.50 6.58
N THR A 54 27.31 -23.82 6.18
CA THR A 54 26.23 -23.42 7.08
C THR A 54 24.89 -23.90 6.56
N ILE A 55 24.01 -24.27 7.48
CA ILE A 55 22.61 -24.62 7.19
C ILE A 55 21.71 -23.76 8.07
N ASP A 56 20.72 -23.12 7.45
CA ASP A 56 19.62 -22.41 8.11
C ASP A 56 18.30 -23.03 7.63
N VAL A 57 17.50 -23.56 8.55
CA VAL A 57 16.18 -24.10 8.27
C VAL A 57 15.18 -23.43 9.18
N LYS A 58 14.12 -22.92 8.61
CA LYS A 58 13.03 -22.28 9.34
C LYS A 58 11.72 -22.95 8.96
N VAL A 59 10.94 -23.33 9.96
CA VAL A 59 9.60 -23.85 9.82
C VAL A 59 8.64 -22.93 10.56
N LYS A 60 7.62 -22.48 9.87
CA LYS A 60 6.58 -21.60 10.42
C LYS A 60 5.21 -22.19 10.11
N ALA A 61 4.44 -22.50 11.16
CA ALA A 61 3.04 -22.87 11.05
C ALA A 61 2.18 -21.71 11.57
N SER A 62 1.10 -21.42 10.89
CA SER A 62 0.16 -20.35 11.25
C SER A 62 -1.27 -20.81 11.09
N TYR A 63 -2.11 -20.31 11.96
CA TYR A 63 -3.55 -20.43 11.86
C TYR A 63 -4.17 -19.07 12.12
N GLU A 64 -5.16 -18.68 11.35
CA GLU A 64 -5.94 -17.48 11.58
C GLU A 64 -7.42 -17.85 11.55
N LYS A 65 -8.16 -17.45 12.59
CA LYS A 65 -9.61 -17.40 12.58
C LYS A 65 -10.03 -15.96 12.78
N SER A 66 -10.80 -15.42 11.86
CA SER A 66 -11.24 -14.03 11.87
C SER A 66 -12.74 -13.96 11.61
N ARG A 67 -13.42 -13.12 12.39
CA ARG A 67 -14.78 -12.66 12.10
C ARG A 67 -14.71 -11.18 11.81
N LYS A 68 -15.35 -10.76 10.75
CA LYS A 68 -15.44 -9.35 10.35
C LYS A 68 -16.89 -9.01 10.12
N SER A 69 -17.30 -7.82 10.50
CA SER A 69 -18.54 -7.22 10.02
C SER A 69 -18.26 -5.85 9.43
N TYR A 70 -19.01 -5.53 8.41
CA TYR A 70 -18.92 -4.30 7.66
C TYR A 70 -20.34 -3.78 7.47
N GLU A 71 -20.54 -2.51 7.77
CA GLU A 71 -21.77 -1.79 7.48
C GLU A 71 -21.38 -0.54 6.68
N GLU A 72 -22.06 -0.31 5.57
CA GLU A 72 -21.91 0.89 4.75
C GLU A 72 -23.30 1.48 4.48
N LYS A 73 -23.38 2.80 4.59
CA LYS A 73 -24.49 3.59 4.08
C LYS A 73 -23.91 4.61 3.13
N SER A 74 -24.48 4.71 1.95
CA SER A 74 -24.00 5.65 0.95
C SER A 74 -25.14 6.28 0.15
N ALA A 75 -24.84 7.42 -0.46
CA ALA A 75 -25.73 8.09 -1.39
C ALA A 75 -24.90 8.73 -2.51
N SER A 76 -25.44 8.75 -3.71
CA SER A 76 -24.88 9.49 -4.84
C SER A 76 -25.85 10.50 -5.39
N TYR A 77 -25.32 11.66 -5.84
CA TYR A 77 -26.09 12.74 -6.42
C TYR A 77 -25.30 13.46 -7.49
N GLY A 78 -25.98 14.15 -8.41
CA GLY A 78 -25.37 14.83 -9.53
C GLY A 78 -25.54 16.34 -9.47
N TYR A 79 -24.51 17.09 -9.89
CA TYR A 79 -24.53 18.55 -10.00
C TYR A 79 -23.77 19.02 -11.25
N GLN A 80 -24.27 20.08 -11.88
CA GLN A 80 -23.47 20.83 -12.84
C GLN A 80 -22.31 21.53 -12.11
N PRO A 81 -21.12 21.64 -12.72
CA PRO A 81 -19.94 22.19 -12.07
C PRO A 81 -20.10 23.59 -11.47
N ASP A 82 -20.96 24.41 -12.06
CA ASP A 82 -21.27 25.80 -11.64
C ASP A 82 -22.32 25.89 -10.53
N GLN A 83 -23.00 24.78 -10.20
CA GLN A 83 -24.11 24.72 -9.25
C GLN A 83 -23.82 23.84 -8.03
N PHE A 84 -22.59 23.41 -7.87
CA PHE A 84 -22.23 22.46 -6.84
C PHE A 84 -22.42 23.01 -5.42
N ALA A 85 -23.08 22.22 -4.57
CA ALA A 85 -23.07 22.31 -3.11
C ALA A 85 -22.78 20.96 -2.50
N TYR A 86 -21.77 20.89 -1.60
CA TYR A 86 -21.46 19.67 -0.87
C TYR A 86 -22.57 19.34 0.14
N HIS A 87 -23.06 18.10 0.10
CA HIS A 87 -24.04 17.57 1.03
C HIS A 87 -23.47 16.41 1.84
N SER A 88 -23.83 16.36 3.12
CA SER A 88 -23.49 15.23 3.98
C SER A 88 -24.35 14.00 3.65
N LEU A 89 -23.87 12.81 4.05
CA LEU A 89 -24.66 11.59 3.92
C LEU A 89 -26.03 11.72 4.61
N LYS A 90 -26.08 12.34 5.80
CA LYS A 90 -27.33 12.52 6.53
C LYS A 90 -28.33 13.34 5.73
N GLU A 91 -27.92 14.47 5.14
CA GLU A 91 -28.79 15.27 4.29
C GLU A 91 -29.30 14.49 3.08
N ALA A 92 -28.41 13.69 2.44
CA ALA A 92 -28.77 12.86 1.30
C ALA A 92 -29.75 11.72 1.64
N LEU A 93 -29.62 11.11 2.82
CA LEU A 93 -30.55 10.07 3.29
C LEU A 93 -31.89 10.63 3.77
N ASP A 94 -31.90 11.83 4.39
CA ASP A 94 -33.09 12.47 4.95
C ASP A 94 -33.91 13.23 3.89
N ALA A 95 -33.36 13.51 2.69
CA ALA A 95 -34.02 14.25 1.61
C ALA A 95 -35.29 13.54 1.13
N LYS A 96 -36.37 14.31 0.94
CA LYS A 96 -37.71 13.82 0.56
C LYS A 96 -38.14 14.36 -0.81
N PRO A 97 -39.10 13.73 -1.50
CA PRO A 97 -39.70 14.27 -2.70
C PRO A 97 -40.15 15.73 -2.51
N GLY A 98 -39.66 16.62 -3.38
CA GLY A 98 -39.86 18.05 -3.31
C GLY A 98 -38.68 18.86 -2.74
N ASP A 99 -37.69 18.19 -2.15
CA ASP A 99 -36.43 18.83 -1.76
C ASP A 99 -35.49 18.96 -2.97
N ALA A 100 -34.81 20.09 -3.09
CA ALA A 100 -33.87 20.33 -4.19
C ALA A 100 -32.75 19.27 -4.29
N LEU A 101 -32.32 18.70 -3.16
CA LEU A 101 -31.34 17.62 -3.12
C LEU A 101 -31.95 16.30 -3.57
N TYR A 102 -33.23 16.02 -3.23
CA TYR A 102 -33.89 14.77 -3.63
C TYR A 102 -33.93 14.62 -5.16
N ASP A 103 -34.23 15.68 -5.89
CA ASP A 103 -34.28 15.67 -7.35
C ASP A 103 -32.90 15.46 -8.01
N ARG A 104 -31.85 15.62 -7.24
CA ARG A 104 -30.45 15.41 -7.65
C ARG A 104 -29.91 14.04 -7.30
N LEU A 105 -30.58 13.31 -6.40
CA LEU A 105 -30.14 11.98 -5.97
C LEU A 105 -30.22 10.99 -7.13
N ILE A 106 -29.21 10.12 -7.20
CA ILE A 106 -29.09 9.04 -8.17
C ILE A 106 -29.35 7.71 -7.48
N THR A 107 -28.62 7.44 -6.38
CA THR A 107 -28.77 6.22 -5.60
C THR A 107 -28.70 6.50 -4.09
N ARG A 108 -29.37 5.65 -3.32
CA ARG A 108 -29.10 5.38 -1.90
C ARG A 108 -28.80 3.92 -1.73
N ASP A 109 -27.83 3.59 -0.93
CA ASP A 109 -27.38 2.23 -0.73
C ASP A 109 -27.11 1.98 0.74
N SER A 110 -27.50 0.80 1.22
CA SER A 110 -27.15 0.29 2.55
C SER A 110 -26.71 -1.14 2.43
N GLU A 111 -25.55 -1.46 2.98
CA GLU A 111 -24.93 -2.77 2.91
C GLU A 111 -24.49 -3.22 4.29
N TYR A 112 -24.80 -4.48 4.61
CA TYR A 112 -24.26 -5.16 5.77
C TYR A 112 -23.63 -6.47 5.35
N GLU A 113 -22.33 -6.63 5.63
CA GLU A 113 -21.56 -7.83 5.35
C GLU A 113 -21.02 -8.45 6.64
N SER A 114 -21.12 -9.76 6.76
CA SER A 114 -20.49 -10.55 7.81
C SER A 114 -19.66 -11.66 7.19
N THR A 115 -18.38 -11.71 7.54
CA THR A 115 -17.42 -12.68 7.00
C THR A 115 -16.78 -13.48 8.12
N GLU A 116 -16.82 -14.82 8.00
CA GLU A 116 -15.98 -15.73 8.78
C GLU A 116 -14.85 -16.27 7.90
N LEU A 117 -13.61 -16.13 8.36
CA LEU A 117 -12.42 -16.56 7.64
C LEU A 117 -11.59 -17.50 8.51
N GLN A 118 -11.19 -18.62 7.93
CA GLN A 118 -10.22 -19.55 8.50
C GLN A 118 -9.06 -19.72 7.52
N GLN A 119 -7.84 -19.42 7.97
CA GLN A 119 -6.65 -19.60 7.17
C GLN A 119 -5.63 -20.45 7.90
N ARG A 120 -5.02 -21.38 7.18
CA ARG A 120 -3.93 -22.26 7.66
C ARG A 120 -2.74 -22.08 6.74
N GLY A 121 -1.56 -22.05 7.34
CA GLY A 121 -0.32 -21.90 6.56
C GLY A 121 0.81 -22.70 7.16
N LEU A 122 1.61 -23.31 6.30
CA LEU A 122 2.88 -23.94 6.62
C LEU A 122 3.93 -23.40 5.65
N ASN A 123 4.96 -22.77 6.18
CA ASN A 123 6.11 -22.30 5.42
C ASN A 123 7.36 -23.00 5.92
N ILE A 124 8.09 -23.62 5.00
CA ILE A 124 9.38 -24.24 5.26
C ILE A 124 10.38 -23.54 4.36
N SER A 125 11.41 -22.93 4.94
CA SER A 125 12.49 -22.31 4.19
C SER A 125 13.83 -22.87 4.61
N TYR A 126 14.75 -22.96 3.66
CA TYR A 126 16.07 -23.48 3.89
C TYR A 126 17.11 -22.70 3.11
N ILE A 127 18.29 -22.57 3.71
CA ILE A 127 19.49 -22.02 3.08
C ILE A 127 20.65 -22.93 3.47
N TRP A 128 21.34 -23.44 2.45
CA TRP A 128 22.64 -24.08 2.61
C TRP A 128 23.68 -23.23 1.91
N LYS A 129 24.75 -22.89 2.60
CA LYS A 129 25.84 -22.07 2.06
C LYS A 129 27.16 -22.77 2.27
N HIS A 130 27.92 -22.90 1.17
CA HIS A 130 29.28 -23.39 1.14
C HIS A 130 30.26 -22.26 0.82
N PHE A 131 31.25 -22.04 1.69
CA PHE A 131 32.28 -21.02 1.50
C PHE A 131 33.46 -21.58 0.71
N ILE A 132 33.82 -20.94 -0.39
CA ILE A 132 34.96 -21.29 -1.25
C ILE A 132 36.16 -20.47 -0.78
N GLY A 133 36.73 -20.89 0.35
CA GLY A 133 37.79 -20.16 1.04
C GLY A 133 37.34 -18.72 1.40
N LYS A 134 38.22 -17.73 1.13
CA LYS A 134 37.93 -16.31 1.34
C LYS A 134 37.42 -15.59 0.09
N LYS A 135 37.28 -16.31 -1.04
CA LYS A 135 37.03 -15.70 -2.35
C LYS A 135 35.59 -15.78 -2.81
N GLY A 136 34.80 -16.70 -2.29
CA GLY A 136 33.46 -16.87 -2.77
C GLY A 136 32.59 -17.80 -1.95
N SER A 137 31.41 -18.02 -2.42
CA SER A 137 30.46 -18.97 -1.84
C SER A 137 29.51 -19.51 -2.91
N PHE A 138 29.05 -20.73 -2.67
CA PHE A 138 27.91 -21.31 -3.35
C PHE A 138 26.76 -21.43 -2.34
N MET A 139 25.56 -21.08 -2.74
CA MET A 139 24.40 -21.12 -1.88
C MET A 139 23.23 -21.78 -2.61
N LEU A 140 22.58 -22.72 -1.92
CA LEU A 140 21.27 -23.24 -2.27
C LEU A 140 20.26 -22.69 -1.28
N GLN A 141 19.17 -22.21 -1.80
CA GLN A 141 18.08 -21.69 -0.97
C GLN A 141 16.73 -22.04 -1.55
N GLY A 142 15.74 -22.12 -0.73
CA GLY A 142 14.39 -22.30 -1.20
C GLY A 142 13.36 -22.23 -0.08
N PHE A 143 12.12 -22.30 -0.51
CA PHE A 143 10.99 -22.42 0.41
C PHE A 143 9.86 -23.23 -0.21
N THR A 144 9.04 -23.80 0.65
CA THR A 144 7.74 -24.35 0.30
C THR A 144 6.69 -23.70 1.20
N ASN A 145 5.68 -23.12 0.58
CA ASN A 145 4.56 -22.48 1.24
C ASN A 145 3.28 -23.26 0.87
N LEU A 146 2.59 -23.74 1.90
CA LEU A 146 1.28 -24.36 1.79
C LEU A 146 0.30 -23.45 2.50
N SER A 147 -0.73 -23.01 1.82
CA SER A 147 -1.82 -22.24 2.44
C SER A 147 -3.19 -22.76 2.03
N GLY A 148 -4.12 -22.70 2.98
CA GLY A 148 -5.53 -23.01 2.77
C GLY A 148 -6.38 -21.96 3.47
N THR A 149 -7.36 -21.42 2.74
CA THR A 149 -8.31 -20.42 3.24
C THR A 149 -9.73 -20.90 2.95
N ASN A 150 -10.57 -20.87 3.97
CA ASN A 150 -12.03 -20.98 3.85
C ASN A 150 -12.64 -19.68 4.34
N GLU A 151 -13.61 -19.17 3.60
CA GLU A 151 -14.27 -17.90 3.86
C GLU A 151 -15.74 -18.00 3.52
N ASP A 152 -16.57 -17.74 4.51
CA ASP A 152 -18.03 -17.70 4.39
C ASP A 152 -18.46 -16.25 4.58
N THR A 153 -19.17 -15.69 3.61
CA THR A 153 -19.64 -14.30 3.65
C THR A 153 -21.14 -14.24 3.41
N HIS A 154 -21.81 -13.53 4.30
CA HIS A 154 -23.21 -13.14 4.17
C HIS A 154 -23.27 -11.65 3.93
N ASN A 155 -23.98 -11.23 2.91
CA ASN A 155 -24.19 -9.84 2.55
C ASN A 155 -25.69 -9.56 2.36
N ASN A 156 -26.15 -8.47 2.98
CA ASN A 156 -27.47 -7.91 2.76
C ASN A 156 -27.30 -6.50 2.24
N ARG A 157 -27.86 -6.23 1.08
CA ARG A 157 -27.75 -4.93 0.43
C ARG A 157 -29.10 -4.45 -0.07
N ASN A 158 -29.39 -3.18 0.18
CA ASN A 158 -30.57 -2.50 -0.32
C ASN A 158 -30.16 -1.27 -1.10
N VAL A 159 -30.50 -1.23 -2.41
CA VAL A 159 -30.18 -0.14 -3.33
C VAL A 159 -31.47 0.51 -3.83
N GLU A 160 -31.62 1.80 -3.60
CA GLU A 160 -32.68 2.63 -4.19
C GLU A 160 -32.09 3.36 -5.40
N TYR A 161 -32.58 3.08 -6.61
CA TYR A 161 -32.27 3.77 -7.84
C TYR A 161 -33.32 4.88 -8.06
N LEU A 162 -33.05 6.08 -7.57
CA LEU A 162 -34.06 7.16 -7.46
C LEU A 162 -34.48 7.70 -8.84
N ARG A 163 -33.57 7.79 -9.79
CA ARG A 163 -33.87 8.22 -11.16
C ARG A 163 -34.71 7.19 -11.93
N GLU A 164 -34.58 5.91 -11.61
CA GLU A 164 -35.36 4.82 -12.21
C GLU A 164 -36.61 4.48 -11.38
N GLN A 165 -36.78 5.06 -10.19
CA GLN A 165 -37.86 4.75 -9.25
C GLN A 165 -37.93 3.23 -8.93
N ARG A 166 -36.77 2.60 -8.76
CA ARG A 166 -36.63 1.18 -8.53
C ARG A 166 -35.86 0.92 -7.24
N ASN A 167 -36.35 -0.03 -6.45
CA ASN A 167 -35.67 -0.55 -5.27
C ASN A 167 -35.24 -1.99 -5.53
N GLU A 168 -34.06 -2.35 -5.05
CA GLU A 168 -33.51 -3.69 -5.16
C GLU A 168 -32.92 -4.10 -3.81
N THR A 169 -33.47 -5.18 -3.23
CA THR A 169 -32.93 -5.80 -2.03
C THR A 169 -32.30 -7.12 -2.42
N LEU A 170 -31.03 -7.30 -2.04
CA LEU A 170 -30.24 -8.47 -2.37
C LEU A 170 -29.73 -9.11 -1.07
N TRP A 171 -30.00 -10.39 -0.93
CA TRP A 171 -29.40 -11.27 0.04
C TRP A 171 -28.39 -12.13 -0.69
N GLN A 172 -27.13 -12.06 -0.27
CA GLN A 172 -26.04 -12.75 -0.94
C GLN A 172 -25.27 -13.60 0.06
N PHE A 173 -24.94 -14.80 -0.35
CA PHE A 173 -24.04 -15.67 0.39
C PHE A 173 -23.00 -16.22 -0.56
N TYR A 174 -21.75 -16.28 -0.13
CA TYR A 174 -20.75 -17.04 -0.84
C TYR A 174 -19.83 -17.79 0.13
N ASP A 175 -19.53 -19.03 -0.26
CA ASP A 175 -18.43 -19.78 0.28
C ASP A 175 -17.22 -19.67 -0.66
N ARG A 176 -16.06 -19.45 -0.13
CA ARG A 176 -14.83 -19.39 -0.88
C ARG A 176 -13.80 -20.30 -0.25
N SER A 177 -13.26 -21.22 -1.03
CA SER A 177 -12.09 -22.01 -0.67
C SER A 177 -10.92 -21.66 -1.58
N ALA A 178 -9.74 -21.44 -0.98
CA ALA A 178 -8.52 -21.21 -1.71
C ALA A 178 -7.40 -22.09 -1.14
N HIS A 179 -6.70 -22.79 -2.02
CA HIS A 179 -5.54 -23.62 -1.68
C HIS A 179 -4.38 -23.21 -2.55
N GLU A 180 -3.23 -22.99 -1.95
CA GLU A 180 -2.02 -22.61 -2.64
C GLU A 180 -0.86 -23.49 -2.18
N LEU A 181 -0.14 -24.02 -3.17
CA LEU A 181 1.17 -24.62 -3.02
C LEU A 181 2.16 -23.81 -3.82
N GLU A 182 3.14 -23.26 -3.17
CA GLU A 182 4.23 -22.54 -3.80
C GLU A 182 5.57 -23.13 -3.35
N THR A 183 6.42 -23.50 -4.29
CA THR A 183 7.76 -24.00 -4.01
C THR A 183 8.76 -23.24 -4.84
N GLN A 184 9.81 -22.77 -4.20
CA GLN A 184 10.92 -22.10 -4.83
C GLN A 184 12.22 -22.81 -4.50
N PHE A 185 13.06 -22.91 -5.52
CA PHE A 185 14.43 -23.41 -5.41
C PHE A 185 15.36 -22.46 -6.15
N GLY A 186 16.40 -21.99 -5.49
CA GLY A 186 17.39 -21.09 -6.06
C GLY A 186 18.82 -21.53 -5.75
N ALA A 187 19.69 -21.30 -6.71
CA ALA A 187 21.13 -21.48 -6.57
C ALA A 187 21.84 -20.17 -6.84
N SER A 188 22.81 -19.82 -6.01
CA SER A 188 23.67 -18.67 -6.26
C SER A 188 25.14 -19.02 -6.12
N PHE A 189 25.93 -18.40 -6.99
CA PHE A 189 27.37 -18.50 -6.98
C PHE A 189 27.97 -17.10 -6.88
N ASP A 190 28.77 -16.88 -5.85
CA ASP A 190 29.47 -15.63 -5.57
C ASP A 190 30.97 -15.87 -5.69
N TYR A 191 31.68 -14.99 -6.40
CA TYR A 191 33.12 -15.11 -6.50
C TYR A 191 33.86 -13.80 -6.74
N TRP A 192 35.01 -13.63 -6.06
CA TRP A 192 35.94 -12.53 -6.26
C TRP A 192 37.05 -12.91 -7.23
N LEU A 193 37.05 -12.30 -8.39
CA LEU A 193 38.15 -12.36 -9.36
C LEU A 193 39.19 -11.30 -8.96
N GLY A 194 40.16 -11.73 -8.16
CA GLY A 194 41.15 -10.84 -7.58
C GLY A 194 40.53 -9.88 -6.54
N LYS A 195 41.01 -8.61 -6.51
CA LYS A 195 40.57 -7.60 -5.51
C LYS A 195 39.55 -6.60 -6.09
N LYS A 196 39.29 -6.65 -7.39
CA LYS A 196 38.58 -5.59 -8.11
C LYS A 196 37.24 -6.00 -8.72
N VAL A 197 37.03 -7.28 -8.93
CA VAL A 197 35.83 -7.79 -9.59
C VAL A 197 35.17 -8.85 -8.73
N TYR A 198 33.93 -8.61 -8.38
CA TYR A 198 33.03 -9.57 -7.75
C TYR A 198 31.95 -9.98 -8.72
N PHE A 199 31.66 -11.24 -8.74
CA PHE A 199 30.65 -11.87 -9.59
C PHE A 199 29.60 -12.54 -8.73
N ASN A 200 28.33 -12.37 -9.11
CA ASN A 200 27.21 -13.10 -8.55
C ASN A 200 26.31 -13.57 -9.69
N VAL A 201 26.07 -14.86 -9.76
CA VAL A 201 25.06 -15.47 -10.63
C VAL A 201 24.03 -16.14 -9.74
N PHE A 202 22.79 -15.83 -9.95
CA PHE A 202 21.66 -16.38 -9.21
C PHE A 202 20.63 -16.90 -10.20
N ASP A 203 20.25 -18.16 -10.03
CA ASP A 203 19.16 -18.78 -10.77
C ASP A 203 18.10 -19.27 -9.78
N ASN A 204 16.85 -19.01 -10.09
CA ASN A 204 15.71 -19.26 -9.21
C ASN A 204 14.53 -19.80 -9.99
N VAL A 205 14.07 -20.98 -9.63
CA VAL A 205 12.87 -21.62 -10.17
C VAL A 205 11.77 -21.59 -9.13
N ARG A 206 10.59 -21.15 -9.53
CA ARG A 206 9.39 -21.15 -8.68
C ARG A 206 8.25 -21.88 -9.38
N LEU A 207 7.63 -22.78 -8.66
CA LEU A 207 6.43 -23.52 -9.06
C LEU A 207 5.29 -23.10 -8.13
N SER A 208 4.17 -22.71 -8.69
CA SER A 208 2.98 -22.36 -7.90
C SER A 208 1.75 -23.04 -8.50
N ARG A 209 0.91 -23.56 -7.61
CA ARG A 209 -0.40 -24.10 -7.93
C ARG A 209 -1.41 -23.47 -7.01
N THR A 210 -2.35 -22.73 -7.58
CA THR A 210 -3.42 -22.05 -6.84
C THR A 210 -4.76 -22.57 -7.32
N ARG A 211 -5.58 -23.06 -6.38
CA ARG A 211 -6.96 -23.46 -6.64
C ARG A 211 -7.88 -22.55 -5.82
N ILE A 212 -8.80 -21.92 -6.50
CA ILE A 212 -9.84 -21.09 -5.88
C ILE A 212 -11.19 -21.61 -6.37
N ALA A 213 -12.12 -21.83 -5.45
CA ALA A 213 -13.51 -22.07 -5.74
C ALA A 213 -14.34 -21.10 -4.91
N ARG A 214 -15.32 -20.46 -5.51
CA ARG A 214 -16.31 -19.62 -4.85
C ARG A 214 -17.68 -19.99 -5.43
N ASN A 215 -18.54 -20.52 -4.58
CA ASN A 215 -19.93 -20.71 -4.90
C ASN A 215 -20.67 -19.45 -4.45
N PHE A 216 -21.48 -18.89 -5.33
CA PHE A 216 -22.20 -17.66 -5.08
C PHE A 216 -23.70 -17.92 -5.16
N PHE A 217 -24.44 -17.36 -4.21
CA PHE A 217 -25.89 -17.47 -4.09
C PHE A 217 -26.46 -16.07 -3.88
N SER A 218 -27.53 -15.74 -4.58
CA SER A 218 -28.19 -14.45 -4.46
C SER A 218 -29.70 -14.63 -4.62
N ASP A 219 -30.46 -13.98 -3.75
CA ASP A 219 -31.92 -13.96 -3.81
C ASP A 219 -32.45 -12.61 -3.29
N THR A 220 -33.69 -12.32 -3.61
CA THR A 220 -34.43 -11.17 -3.07
C THR A 220 -35.11 -11.50 -1.72
N ASP A 221 -35.18 -12.76 -1.32
CA ASP A 221 -35.76 -13.24 -0.05
C ASP A 221 -34.65 -13.79 0.84
N GLU A 222 -34.55 -13.25 2.06
CA GLU A 222 -33.61 -13.68 3.09
C GLU A 222 -33.69 -15.17 3.39
N GLN A 223 -34.89 -15.71 3.48
CA GLN A 223 -35.10 -17.13 3.84
C GLN A 223 -34.50 -18.10 2.84
N ASN A 224 -34.36 -17.66 1.61
CA ASN A 224 -33.74 -18.45 0.55
C ASN A 224 -32.20 -18.46 0.63
N VAL A 225 -31.57 -17.57 1.38
CA VAL A 225 -30.10 -17.41 1.45
C VAL A 225 -29.52 -17.76 2.82
N VAL A 226 -30.30 -17.56 3.89
CA VAL A 226 -29.91 -17.86 5.28
C VAL A 226 -30.39 -19.26 5.66
N GLY A 227 -29.49 -20.20 5.83
CA GLY A 227 -29.84 -21.56 6.30
C GLY A 227 -29.20 -22.70 5.52
N GLY A 228 -28.39 -22.42 4.51
CA GLY A 228 -27.64 -23.42 3.74
C GLY A 228 -28.50 -24.34 2.86
N THR A 229 -29.77 -24.06 2.74
CA THR A 229 -30.72 -24.80 1.90
C THR A 229 -31.11 -24.06 0.64
N THR A 230 -30.42 -23.00 0.33
CA THR A 230 -30.72 -22.23 -0.87
C THR A 230 -30.49 -23.01 -2.11
N THR A 231 -31.53 -23.11 -2.83
CA THR A 231 -31.64 -23.88 -4.04
C THR A 231 -31.18 -23.12 -5.27
N THR A 232 -30.91 -21.83 -5.16
CA THR A 232 -30.60 -20.97 -6.32
C THR A 232 -29.17 -20.48 -6.25
N ALA A 233 -28.23 -21.35 -6.67
CA ALA A 233 -26.88 -20.86 -6.98
C ALA A 233 -26.98 -19.83 -8.09
N ASP A 234 -26.30 -18.69 -7.92
CA ASP A 234 -26.11 -17.75 -9.02
C ASP A 234 -24.91 -18.21 -9.88
N PRO A 235 -25.17 -18.91 -10.99
CA PRO A 235 -24.09 -19.40 -11.85
C PRO A 235 -23.30 -18.25 -12.49
N ALA A 236 -23.90 -17.06 -12.62
CA ALA A 236 -23.25 -15.92 -13.26
C ALA A 236 -22.05 -15.40 -12.44
N ASN A 237 -22.08 -15.57 -11.12
CA ASN A 237 -21.03 -15.08 -10.22
C ASN A 237 -20.25 -16.21 -9.51
N THR A 238 -20.59 -17.48 -9.78
CA THR A 238 -19.82 -18.63 -9.30
C THR A 238 -18.50 -18.75 -10.04
N THR A 239 -17.40 -18.98 -9.30
CA THR A 239 -16.04 -18.98 -9.84
C THR A 239 -15.31 -20.26 -9.48
N ARG A 240 -14.62 -20.83 -10.45
CA ARG A 240 -13.61 -21.89 -10.24
C ARG A 240 -12.36 -21.53 -11.02
N ARG A 241 -11.22 -21.53 -10.35
CA ARG A 241 -9.92 -21.21 -10.95
C ARG A 241 -8.88 -22.23 -10.50
N LEU A 242 -8.16 -22.79 -11.45
CA LEU A 242 -6.97 -23.59 -11.21
C LEU A 242 -5.83 -23.01 -12.01
N THR A 243 -4.84 -22.45 -11.31
CA THR A 243 -3.68 -21.84 -11.94
C THR A 243 -2.43 -22.66 -11.64
N HIS A 244 -1.69 -23.01 -12.66
CA HIS A 244 -0.34 -23.55 -12.60
C HIS A 244 0.62 -22.51 -13.18
N LYS A 245 1.61 -22.11 -12.39
CA LYS A 245 2.60 -21.12 -12.81
C LYS A 245 4.00 -21.65 -12.55
N TRP A 246 4.82 -21.61 -13.58
CA TRP A 246 6.25 -21.88 -13.54
C TRP A 246 7.00 -20.61 -13.92
N THR A 247 7.88 -20.16 -13.04
CA THR A 247 8.77 -19.02 -13.32
C THR A 247 10.21 -19.43 -13.11
N ASN A 248 11.09 -18.92 -13.96
CA ASN A 248 12.53 -18.98 -13.79
C ASN A 248 13.10 -17.57 -13.85
N GLU A 249 13.96 -17.22 -12.92
CA GLU A 249 14.67 -15.94 -12.88
C GLU A 249 16.18 -16.22 -12.86
N LEU A 250 16.86 -15.83 -13.94
CA LEU A 250 18.32 -15.83 -14.00
C LEU A 250 18.82 -14.40 -13.83
N THR A 251 19.58 -14.14 -12.78
CA THR A 251 20.19 -12.83 -12.51
C THR A 251 21.71 -12.96 -12.53
N VAL A 252 22.35 -12.10 -13.32
CA VAL A 252 23.80 -11.92 -13.34
C VAL A 252 24.11 -10.51 -12.85
N LYS A 253 24.92 -10.43 -11.82
CA LYS A 253 25.36 -9.18 -11.20
C LYS A 253 26.88 -9.17 -11.07
N SER A 254 27.50 -8.04 -11.35
CA SER A 254 28.92 -7.84 -11.08
C SER A 254 29.14 -6.59 -10.26
N THR A 255 30.21 -6.58 -9.46
CA THR A 255 30.73 -5.36 -8.82
C THR A 255 32.16 -5.17 -9.27
N ILE A 256 32.42 -4.11 -9.99
CA ILE A 256 33.71 -3.81 -10.60
C ILE A 256 34.25 -2.54 -9.90
N THR A 257 35.46 -2.64 -9.34
CA THR A 257 36.16 -1.53 -8.67
C THR A 257 37.47 -1.24 -9.42
N PRO A 258 37.40 -0.58 -10.59
CA PRO A 258 38.59 -0.34 -11.41
C PRO A 258 39.64 0.50 -10.65
N VAL A 259 39.16 1.47 -9.88
CA VAL A 259 39.95 2.27 -8.93
C VAL A 259 39.21 2.34 -7.58
N LYS A 260 39.92 2.61 -6.48
CA LYS A 260 39.34 2.65 -5.12
C LYS A 260 38.17 3.65 -4.99
N ALA A 261 38.15 4.65 -5.83
CA ALA A 261 37.12 5.69 -5.81
C ALA A 261 35.85 5.33 -6.59
N LEU A 262 35.92 4.40 -7.55
CA LEU A 262 34.83 4.10 -8.47
C LEU A 262 34.37 2.65 -8.33
N MET A 263 33.07 2.44 -8.13
CA MET A 263 32.40 1.16 -8.13
C MET A 263 31.29 1.15 -9.18
N ILE A 264 31.28 0.14 -10.02
CA ILE A 264 30.31 -0.07 -11.10
C ILE A 264 29.63 -1.40 -10.82
N MET A 265 28.30 -1.43 -10.77
CA MET A 265 27.52 -2.63 -10.53
C MET A 265 26.46 -2.82 -11.63
N PRO A 266 26.81 -3.43 -12.76
CA PRO A 266 25.83 -3.87 -13.73
C PRO A 266 25.07 -5.10 -13.19
N LYS A 267 23.78 -5.13 -13.45
CA LYS A 267 22.90 -6.27 -13.19
C LYS A 267 22.01 -6.50 -14.42
N PHE A 268 21.82 -7.73 -14.77
CA PHE A 268 20.88 -8.18 -15.78
C PHE A 268 20.04 -9.31 -15.21
N SER A 269 18.73 -9.18 -15.26
CA SER A 269 17.79 -10.25 -14.89
C SER A 269 16.96 -10.65 -16.11
N TRP A 270 16.84 -11.94 -16.32
CA TRP A 270 15.93 -12.56 -17.27
C TRP A 270 14.89 -13.32 -16.50
N HIS A 271 13.62 -13.07 -16.79
CA HIS A 271 12.49 -13.76 -16.20
C HIS A 271 11.72 -14.50 -17.29
N TYR A 272 11.61 -15.80 -17.13
CA TYR A 272 10.73 -16.65 -17.91
C TYR A 272 9.52 -17.00 -17.05
N CYS A 273 8.32 -16.87 -17.59
CA CYS A 273 7.09 -17.29 -16.93
C CYS A 273 6.20 -18.05 -17.89
N ARG A 274 5.76 -19.25 -17.48
CA ARG A 274 4.68 -19.98 -18.14
C ARG A 274 3.56 -20.17 -17.13
N GLU A 275 2.39 -19.65 -17.47
CA GLU A 275 1.19 -19.70 -16.66
C GLU A 275 0.06 -20.36 -17.45
N LYS A 276 -0.61 -21.34 -16.83
CA LYS A 276 -1.82 -21.98 -17.33
C LYS A 276 -2.90 -21.79 -16.29
N THR A 277 -4.04 -21.26 -16.70
CA THR A 277 -5.20 -21.08 -15.85
C THR A 277 -6.44 -21.71 -16.51
N ASP A 278 -7.02 -22.69 -15.84
CA ASP A 278 -8.34 -23.19 -16.11
C ASP A 278 -9.31 -22.31 -15.32
N TYR A 279 -10.18 -21.57 -16.00
CA TYR A 279 -11.01 -20.52 -15.42
C TYR A 279 -12.45 -20.66 -15.83
N HIS A 280 -13.32 -20.82 -14.83
CA HIS A 280 -14.76 -20.82 -14.97
C HIS A 280 -15.33 -19.63 -14.19
N TYR A 281 -16.10 -18.78 -14.84
CA TYR A 281 -16.81 -17.66 -14.24
C TYR A 281 -18.11 -17.40 -15.00
N GLY A 282 -19.22 -17.70 -14.37
CA GLY A 282 -20.51 -17.60 -15.04
C GLY A 282 -20.57 -18.45 -16.31
N PRO A 283 -20.93 -17.83 -17.45
CA PRO A 283 -20.97 -18.52 -18.74
C PRO A 283 -19.59 -18.75 -19.37
N LEU A 284 -18.54 -18.09 -18.84
CA LEU A 284 -17.18 -18.23 -19.35
C LEU A 284 -16.55 -19.49 -18.76
N ASP A 285 -16.21 -20.45 -19.63
CA ASP A 285 -15.40 -21.62 -19.29
C ASP A 285 -14.23 -21.69 -20.27
N THR A 286 -13.02 -21.49 -19.79
CA THR A 286 -11.84 -21.34 -20.65
C THR A 286 -10.56 -21.80 -19.98
N THR A 287 -9.64 -22.25 -20.82
CA THR A 287 -8.25 -22.50 -20.45
C THR A 287 -7.36 -21.48 -21.13
N ALA A 288 -6.69 -20.66 -20.37
CA ALA A 288 -5.71 -19.70 -20.86
C ALA A 288 -4.30 -20.16 -20.57
N VAL A 289 -3.42 -20.02 -21.56
CA VAL A 289 -1.99 -20.31 -21.42
C VAL A 289 -1.21 -19.09 -21.90
N ARG A 290 -0.29 -18.63 -21.08
CA ARG A 290 0.62 -17.53 -21.44
C ARG A 290 2.05 -17.91 -21.13
N THR A 291 2.94 -17.60 -22.08
CA THR A 291 4.38 -17.64 -21.88
C THR A 291 4.93 -16.23 -22.06
N SER A 292 5.73 -15.77 -21.13
CA SER A 292 6.36 -14.45 -21.19
C SER A 292 7.85 -14.53 -20.88
N ASN A 293 8.63 -13.70 -21.59
CA ASN A 293 10.04 -13.44 -21.32
C ASN A 293 10.19 -11.95 -21.07
N THR A 294 10.79 -11.59 -19.94
CA THR A 294 11.09 -10.20 -19.63
C THR A 294 12.56 -10.03 -19.27
N TYR A 295 13.10 -8.86 -19.59
CA TYR A 295 14.51 -8.53 -19.41
C TYR A 295 14.61 -7.25 -18.62
N GLU A 296 15.39 -7.25 -17.53
CA GLU A 296 15.49 -6.15 -16.59
C GLU A 296 16.96 -5.76 -16.37
N PRO A 297 17.53 -4.96 -17.30
CA PRO A 297 18.86 -4.42 -17.12
C PRO A 297 18.86 -3.29 -16.08
N SER A 298 19.90 -3.25 -15.25
CA SER A 298 20.14 -2.13 -14.35
C SER A 298 21.64 -1.90 -14.16
N ILE A 299 22.02 -0.66 -13.85
CA ILE A 299 23.39 -0.30 -13.54
C ILE A 299 23.40 0.67 -12.37
N PHE A 300 24.33 0.44 -11.45
CA PHE A 300 24.59 1.35 -10.35
C PHE A 300 26.06 1.77 -10.37
N LEU A 301 26.30 3.07 -10.37
CA LEU A 301 27.62 3.68 -10.34
C LEU A 301 27.79 4.42 -9.02
N LYS A 302 28.87 4.17 -8.31
CA LYS A 302 29.21 4.90 -7.08
C LYS A 302 30.60 5.48 -7.18
N TRP A 303 30.67 6.78 -7.02
CA TRP A 303 31.94 7.52 -7.02
C TRP A 303 32.22 8.13 -5.66
N LYS A 304 33.22 7.58 -4.97
CA LYS A 304 33.73 8.10 -3.70
C LYS A 304 34.82 9.14 -3.97
N MET A 305 34.43 10.41 -4.16
CA MET A 305 35.37 11.52 -4.43
C MET A 305 36.30 11.75 -3.25
N SER A 306 35.83 11.55 -2.01
CA SER A 306 36.61 11.62 -0.78
C SER A 306 35.94 10.83 0.34
N ARG A 307 36.52 10.83 1.55
CA ARG A 307 35.91 10.21 2.75
C ARG A 307 34.58 10.86 3.13
N VAL A 308 34.37 12.10 2.74
CA VAL A 308 33.22 12.93 3.13
C VAL A 308 32.34 13.35 1.94
N ARG A 309 32.63 12.85 0.72
CA ARG A 309 31.91 13.21 -0.49
C ARG A 309 31.76 12.02 -1.41
N ASN A 310 30.54 11.66 -1.72
CA ASN A 310 30.22 10.61 -2.69
C ASN A 310 29.05 10.99 -3.58
N MET A 311 28.97 10.33 -4.71
CA MET A 311 27.94 10.46 -5.71
C MET A 311 27.55 9.06 -6.21
N ASP A 312 26.25 8.84 -6.37
CA ASP A 312 25.72 7.60 -6.92
C ASP A 312 24.78 7.91 -8.08
N ILE A 313 24.81 7.07 -9.11
CA ILE A 313 23.86 7.09 -10.24
C ILE A 313 23.33 5.67 -10.39
N ALA A 314 22.02 5.52 -10.41
CA ALA A 314 21.34 4.26 -10.66
C ALA A 314 20.41 4.38 -11.86
N PHE A 315 20.40 3.37 -12.71
CA PHE A 315 19.42 3.18 -13.77
C PHE A 315 18.84 1.79 -13.64
N ALA A 316 17.52 1.67 -13.75
CA ALA A 316 16.82 0.41 -13.78
C ALA A 316 15.67 0.44 -14.80
N TYR A 317 15.51 -0.66 -15.52
CA TYR A 317 14.39 -0.92 -16.42
C TYR A 317 13.63 -2.14 -15.91
N ASN A 318 12.30 -2.02 -15.77
CA ASN A 318 11.43 -3.08 -15.27
C ASN A 318 10.26 -3.30 -16.23
N THR A 319 9.78 -4.54 -16.27
CA THR A 319 8.61 -4.94 -17.05
C THR A 319 7.56 -5.56 -16.12
N ILE A 320 6.32 -5.07 -16.22
CA ILE A 320 5.16 -5.61 -15.51
C ILE A 320 4.27 -6.32 -16.53
N VAL A 321 4.03 -7.61 -16.30
CA VAL A 321 3.13 -8.43 -17.10
C VAL A 321 1.76 -8.41 -16.41
N PRO A 322 0.65 -8.09 -17.11
CA PRO A 322 -0.70 -8.05 -16.52
C PRO A 322 -1.07 -9.41 -15.90
N ASP A 323 -1.95 -9.43 -14.91
CA ASP A 323 -2.52 -10.70 -14.43
C ASP A 323 -3.25 -11.44 -15.58
N LEU A 324 -3.07 -12.76 -15.66
CA LEU A 324 -3.66 -13.54 -16.75
C LEU A 324 -5.19 -13.48 -16.72
N VAL A 325 -5.80 -13.50 -15.53
CA VAL A 325 -7.25 -13.43 -15.38
C VAL A 325 -7.80 -12.08 -15.86
N SER A 326 -7.08 -10.98 -15.58
CA SER A 326 -7.47 -9.65 -16.08
C SER A 326 -7.50 -9.56 -17.62
N THR A 327 -6.82 -10.49 -18.31
CA THR A 327 -6.86 -10.60 -19.77
C THR A 327 -8.00 -11.48 -20.31
N LEU A 328 -8.85 -12.03 -19.45
CA LEU A 328 -10.01 -12.83 -19.86
C LEU A 328 -11.24 -11.93 -20.02
N GLY A 329 -12.13 -12.29 -20.93
CA GLY A 329 -13.33 -11.50 -21.23
C GLY A 329 -14.51 -11.81 -20.28
N TYR A 330 -14.30 -11.80 -18.98
CA TYR A 330 -15.37 -12.03 -18.00
C TYR A 330 -16.01 -10.73 -17.51
N ARG A 331 -17.20 -10.86 -16.92
CA ARG A 331 -17.96 -9.78 -16.31
C ARG A 331 -18.37 -10.17 -14.88
N ASN A 332 -17.96 -9.42 -13.89
CA ASN A 332 -18.30 -9.60 -12.48
C ASN A 332 -19.41 -8.61 -12.10
N THR A 333 -20.56 -9.12 -11.65
CA THR A 333 -21.75 -8.35 -11.28
C THR A 333 -22.19 -8.58 -9.83
N ILE A 334 -21.30 -9.05 -8.96
CA ILE A 334 -21.58 -9.29 -7.54
C ILE A 334 -22.00 -7.99 -6.85
N ASP A 335 -21.28 -6.91 -7.13
CA ASP A 335 -21.67 -5.56 -6.73
C ASP A 335 -22.52 -4.95 -7.86
N PRO A 336 -23.82 -4.69 -7.63
CA PRO A 336 -24.70 -4.17 -8.66
C PRO A 336 -24.35 -2.74 -9.09
N LEU A 337 -23.68 -1.97 -8.24
CA LEU A 337 -23.23 -0.60 -8.55
C LEU A 337 -21.82 -0.54 -9.15
N HIS A 338 -21.01 -1.61 -9.00
CA HIS A 338 -19.63 -1.65 -9.50
C HIS A 338 -19.34 -2.95 -10.27
N ILE A 339 -19.57 -2.92 -11.56
CA ILE A 339 -19.31 -4.04 -12.48
C ILE A 339 -17.85 -4.04 -12.89
N TYR A 340 -17.17 -5.18 -12.80
CA TYR A 340 -15.80 -5.33 -13.29
C TYR A 340 -15.75 -6.23 -14.54
N MET A 341 -14.95 -5.81 -15.53
CA MET A 341 -14.73 -6.55 -16.78
C MET A 341 -13.25 -6.81 -17.03
N GLY A 342 -12.91 -7.99 -17.50
CA GLY A 342 -11.55 -8.26 -17.99
C GLY A 342 -11.31 -7.67 -19.40
N ASN A 343 -10.02 -7.55 -19.80
CA ASN A 343 -9.63 -7.00 -21.08
C ASN A 343 -8.58 -7.87 -21.81
N PRO A 344 -8.97 -8.61 -22.86
CA PRO A 344 -8.03 -9.42 -23.64
C PRO A 344 -6.94 -8.64 -24.38
N LEU A 345 -7.09 -7.32 -24.51
CA LEU A 345 -6.15 -6.45 -25.23
C LEU A 345 -5.05 -5.85 -24.34
N LEU A 346 -4.98 -6.25 -23.05
CA LEU A 346 -3.94 -5.80 -22.14
C LEU A 346 -2.54 -6.20 -22.61
N ARG A 347 -1.62 -5.25 -22.54
CA ARG A 347 -0.22 -5.39 -22.92
C ARG A 347 0.69 -5.16 -21.71
N ASN A 348 1.92 -5.65 -21.81
CA ASN A 348 2.93 -5.38 -20.80
C ASN A 348 3.17 -3.88 -20.60
N SER A 349 3.36 -3.51 -19.35
CA SER A 349 3.79 -2.17 -18.94
C SER A 349 5.31 -2.19 -18.72
N HIS A 350 5.96 -1.07 -18.99
CA HIS A 350 7.39 -0.92 -18.74
C HIS A 350 7.65 0.35 -17.95
N SER A 351 8.67 0.33 -17.12
CA SER A 351 9.14 1.54 -16.44
C SER A 351 10.66 1.63 -16.48
N HIS A 352 11.18 2.82 -16.61
CA HIS A 352 12.57 3.07 -16.33
C HIS A 352 12.74 4.18 -15.30
N THR A 353 13.65 3.93 -14.38
CA THR A 353 13.96 4.87 -13.30
C THR A 353 15.43 5.21 -13.36
N THR A 354 15.74 6.50 -13.31
CA THR A 354 17.09 7.02 -13.16
C THR A 354 17.15 7.83 -11.87
N THR A 355 18.10 7.50 -11.00
CA THR A 355 18.29 8.20 -9.72
C THR A 355 19.72 8.68 -9.60
N TYR A 356 19.89 9.92 -9.22
CA TYR A 356 21.14 10.55 -8.87
C TYR A 356 21.13 10.95 -7.41
N ASN A 357 22.17 10.56 -6.66
CA ASN A 357 22.36 10.95 -5.28
C ASN A 357 23.72 11.62 -5.12
N TYR A 358 23.76 12.72 -4.39
CA TYR A 358 24.97 13.38 -3.97
C TYR A 358 24.98 13.58 -2.47
N HIS A 359 26.05 13.17 -1.82
CA HIS A 359 26.24 13.31 -0.38
C HIS A 359 27.54 14.03 -0.09
N ARG A 360 27.49 15.01 0.81
CA ARG A 360 28.64 15.74 1.29
C ARG A 360 28.56 16.01 2.78
N MET A 361 29.68 15.85 3.47
CA MET A 361 29.82 16.12 4.90
C MET A 361 30.99 17.11 5.14
N TRP A 362 30.75 18.13 5.95
CA TRP A 362 31.77 19.05 6.44
C TRP A 362 31.98 18.80 7.94
N LEU A 363 32.95 17.95 8.28
CA LEU A 363 33.14 17.46 9.66
C LEU A 363 33.35 18.59 10.68
N ARG A 364 34.18 19.62 10.35
CA ARG A 364 34.43 20.73 11.26
C ARG A 364 33.22 21.64 11.50
N LYS A 365 32.32 21.71 10.53
CA LYS A 365 31.09 22.53 10.59
C LYS A 365 29.89 21.70 11.02
N GLN A 366 30.07 20.39 11.23
CA GLN A 366 29.01 19.43 11.53
C GLN A 366 27.83 19.51 10.56
N ILE A 367 28.12 19.71 9.25
CA ILE A 367 27.09 19.82 8.22
C ILE A 367 27.08 18.53 7.41
N VAL A 368 25.89 17.98 7.19
CA VAL A 368 25.59 16.90 6.23
C VAL A 368 24.60 17.43 5.21
N LEU A 369 24.91 17.22 3.95
CA LEU A 369 24.07 17.61 2.83
C LEU A 369 23.88 16.41 1.92
N CYS A 370 22.60 16.08 1.65
CA CYS A 370 22.20 15.08 0.68
C CYS A 370 21.29 15.72 -0.37
N PHE A 371 21.58 15.44 -1.63
CA PHE A 371 20.72 15.81 -2.74
C PHE A 371 20.37 14.56 -3.54
N THR A 372 19.09 14.38 -3.86
CA THR A 372 18.58 13.30 -4.70
C THR A 372 17.78 13.90 -5.84
N ALA A 373 18.03 13.44 -7.06
CA ALA A 373 17.17 13.68 -8.22
C ALA A 373 16.76 12.34 -8.82
N SER A 374 15.48 12.13 -9.03
CA SER A 374 14.93 10.91 -9.61
C SER A 374 14.00 11.23 -10.76
N TYR A 375 14.12 10.46 -11.82
CA TYR A 375 13.23 10.48 -12.97
C TYR A 375 12.63 9.09 -13.18
N ASN A 376 11.32 9.00 -13.23
CA ASN A 376 10.60 7.79 -13.57
C ASN A 376 9.73 8.02 -14.80
N LYS A 377 9.77 7.10 -15.75
CA LYS A 377 8.89 7.10 -16.91
C LYS A 377 8.19 5.76 -17.03
N ASN A 378 6.87 5.80 -17.09
CA ASN A 378 6.03 4.65 -17.36
C ASN A 378 5.65 4.61 -18.85
N ILE A 379 5.69 3.42 -19.44
CA ILE A 379 5.33 3.16 -20.83
C ILE A 379 4.21 2.12 -20.81
N ASN A 380 3.08 2.43 -21.42
CA ASN A 380 1.87 1.59 -21.42
C ASN A 380 1.43 1.12 -20.02
N PRO A 381 1.43 1.97 -18.97
CA PRO A 381 0.95 1.52 -17.66
C PRO A 381 -0.50 1.07 -17.76
N GLU A 382 -0.86 0.10 -16.94
CA GLU A 382 -2.24 -0.30 -16.75
C GLU A 382 -2.97 0.78 -15.95
N ALA A 383 -4.14 1.16 -16.39
CA ALA A 383 -5.08 2.04 -15.71
C ALA A 383 -6.50 1.49 -15.88
N THR A 384 -7.42 1.91 -15.04
CA THR A 384 -8.80 1.49 -15.14
C THR A 384 -9.57 2.47 -16.02
N LEU A 385 -10.26 1.94 -17.04
CA LEU A 385 -11.34 2.64 -17.72
C LEU A 385 -12.60 2.50 -16.87
N TYR A 386 -13.20 3.62 -16.51
CA TYR A 386 -14.50 3.66 -15.89
C TYR A 386 -15.55 4.10 -16.90
N SER A 387 -16.63 3.31 -17.03
CA SER A 387 -17.83 3.67 -17.75
C SER A 387 -18.94 3.87 -16.72
N TYR A 388 -19.58 5.03 -16.76
CA TYR A 388 -20.60 5.41 -15.79
C TYR A 388 -21.95 5.54 -16.48
N ASN A 389 -22.99 4.91 -15.91
CA ASN A 389 -24.37 5.07 -16.33
C ASN A 389 -25.06 6.14 -15.47
N SER A 390 -25.40 7.27 -16.09
CA SER A 390 -25.97 8.43 -15.40
C SER A 390 -27.39 8.20 -14.86
N ALA A 391 -28.14 7.26 -15.42
CA ALA A 391 -29.49 6.92 -14.97
C ALA A 391 -29.48 6.02 -13.73
N THR A 392 -28.60 5.01 -13.72
CA THR A 392 -28.54 4.00 -12.66
C THR A 392 -27.47 4.26 -11.61
N GLY A 393 -26.50 5.14 -11.88
CA GLY A 393 -25.34 5.32 -11.03
C GLY A 393 -24.33 4.18 -11.07
N VAL A 394 -24.47 3.21 -11.96
CA VAL A 394 -23.61 2.02 -12.08
C VAL A 394 -22.31 2.37 -12.76
N TYR A 395 -21.20 1.99 -12.13
CA TYR A 395 -19.85 2.05 -12.69
C TYR A 395 -19.47 0.69 -13.28
N THR A 396 -19.00 0.68 -14.51
CA THR A 396 -18.31 -0.48 -15.09
C THR A 396 -16.84 -0.16 -15.20
N SER A 397 -15.99 -0.99 -14.60
CA SER A 397 -14.55 -0.83 -14.62
C SER A 397 -13.88 -1.91 -15.48
N LYS A 398 -12.89 -1.50 -16.29
CA LYS A 398 -12.14 -2.36 -17.20
C LYS A 398 -10.66 -1.94 -17.20
N PRO A 399 -9.70 -2.86 -16.98
CA PRO A 399 -8.30 -2.51 -17.08
C PRO A 399 -7.90 -2.22 -18.53
N MET A 400 -7.15 -1.15 -18.75
CA MET A 400 -6.64 -0.75 -20.08
C MET A 400 -5.23 -0.21 -19.98
N ASN A 401 -4.45 -0.31 -21.06
CA ASN A 401 -3.19 0.41 -21.11
C ASN A 401 -3.44 1.85 -21.56
N VAL A 402 -2.82 2.80 -20.84
CA VAL A 402 -2.89 4.24 -21.15
C VAL A 402 -1.58 4.74 -21.71
N LYS A 403 -1.59 5.97 -22.24
CA LYS A 403 -0.36 6.69 -22.52
C LYS A 403 0.43 6.84 -21.23
N GLY A 404 1.74 6.55 -21.27
CA GLY A 404 2.59 6.62 -20.08
C GLY A 404 2.73 8.03 -19.51
N GLY A 405 2.94 8.10 -18.20
CA GLY A 405 3.28 9.31 -17.47
C GLY A 405 4.75 9.41 -17.15
N ASP A 406 5.17 10.57 -16.74
CA ASP A 406 6.51 10.86 -16.25
C ASP A 406 6.46 11.52 -14.86
N MET A 407 7.46 11.24 -14.05
CA MET A 407 7.60 11.80 -12.71
C MET A 407 9.05 12.24 -12.49
N TRP A 408 9.23 13.46 -12.02
CA TRP A 408 10.48 13.98 -11.49
C TRP A 408 10.35 14.22 -10.00
N GLN A 409 11.37 13.83 -9.27
CA GLN A 409 11.47 14.09 -7.85
C GLN A 409 12.85 14.66 -7.52
N PHE A 410 12.87 15.75 -6.78
CA PHE A 410 14.07 16.36 -6.24
C PHE A 410 13.95 16.39 -4.72
N ALA A 411 14.96 15.92 -4.01
CA ALA A 411 15.00 15.97 -2.55
C ALA A 411 16.33 16.58 -2.09
N PHE A 412 16.24 17.43 -1.10
CA PHE A 412 17.37 18.10 -0.48
C PHE A 412 17.28 17.95 1.04
N ASN A 413 18.26 17.29 1.64
CA ASN A 413 18.34 17.12 3.08
C ASN A 413 19.56 17.86 3.60
N TYR A 414 19.33 18.72 4.56
CA TYR A 414 20.35 19.49 5.26
C TYR A 414 20.28 19.19 6.75
N ASP A 415 21.42 18.88 7.36
CA ASP A 415 21.54 18.61 8.78
C ASP A 415 22.80 19.28 9.30
N GLN A 416 22.66 20.12 10.32
CA GLN A 416 23.77 20.88 10.91
C GLN A 416 23.71 20.87 12.44
N GLY A 417 24.81 20.42 13.06
CA GLY A 417 25.09 20.70 14.46
C GLY A 417 25.62 22.14 14.62
N ILE A 418 25.03 22.90 15.53
CA ILE A 418 25.40 24.29 15.83
C ILE A 418 25.91 24.35 17.27
N GLY A 419 27.22 24.46 17.43
CA GLY A 419 27.85 24.35 18.74
C GLY A 419 27.69 22.95 19.33
N PHE A 420 27.44 22.87 20.65
CA PHE A 420 27.33 21.60 21.38
C PHE A 420 25.88 21.16 21.62
N TYR A 421 24.93 22.09 21.48
CA TYR A 421 23.57 21.88 21.99
C TYR A 421 22.47 22.05 20.96
N PHE A 422 22.75 22.70 19.82
CA PHE A 422 21.73 22.98 18.83
C PHE A 422 21.92 22.16 17.56
N ARG A 423 20.82 21.73 16.99
CA ARG A 423 20.78 21.04 15.70
C ARG A 423 19.67 21.60 14.85
N LEU A 424 19.99 21.87 13.59
CA LEU A 424 19.05 22.28 12.56
C LEU A 424 18.97 21.21 11.49
N MET A 425 17.76 20.74 11.19
CA MET A 425 17.49 19.77 10.15
C MET A 425 16.41 20.29 9.23
N ASN A 426 16.63 20.17 7.93
CA ASN A 426 15.61 20.49 6.92
C ASN A 426 15.61 19.42 5.84
N LYS A 427 14.42 18.90 5.52
CA LYS A 427 14.19 17.98 4.42
C LYS A 427 13.17 18.60 3.49
N PHE A 428 13.61 18.98 2.33
CA PHE A 428 12.78 19.56 1.28
C PHE A 428 12.64 18.57 0.13
N SER A 429 11.44 18.42 -0.42
CA SER A 429 11.24 17.69 -1.67
C SER A 429 10.26 18.39 -2.59
N LEU A 430 10.56 18.31 -3.87
CA LEU A 430 9.73 18.77 -4.98
C LEU A 430 9.45 17.60 -5.90
N GLU A 431 8.18 17.35 -6.21
CA GLU A 431 7.77 16.29 -7.11
C GLU A 431 6.87 16.84 -8.21
N THR A 432 7.13 16.47 -9.45
CA THR A 432 6.21 16.71 -10.56
C THR A 432 5.82 15.39 -11.18
N ALA A 433 4.54 15.18 -11.39
CA ALA A 433 4.02 13.95 -12.01
C ALA A 433 2.95 14.26 -13.06
N LYS A 434 2.90 13.41 -14.09
CA LYS A 434 1.81 13.38 -15.05
C LYS A 434 1.19 11.99 -15.03
N SER A 435 -0.11 11.94 -14.89
CA SER A 435 -0.90 10.72 -14.96
C SER A 435 -2.05 10.88 -15.95
N TYR A 436 -2.56 9.76 -16.42
CA TYR A 436 -3.65 9.69 -17.38
C TYR A 436 -4.66 8.65 -16.92
N GLY A 437 -5.93 8.87 -17.18
CA GLY A 437 -7.00 7.94 -16.92
C GLY A 437 -8.10 8.04 -17.99
N PHE A 438 -8.91 7.00 -18.12
CA PHE A 438 -10.06 6.99 -19.01
C PHE A 438 -11.34 7.04 -18.22
N LEU A 439 -12.26 7.87 -18.65
CA LEU A 439 -13.63 7.93 -18.18
C LEU A 439 -14.58 8.09 -19.35
N THR A 440 -15.72 7.43 -19.28
CA THR A 440 -16.77 7.49 -20.30
C THR A 440 -18.12 7.52 -19.63
N ILE A 441 -19.05 8.34 -20.11
CA ILE A 441 -20.45 8.24 -19.75
C ILE A 441 -21.15 7.39 -20.81
N VAL A 442 -21.95 6.44 -20.33
CA VAL A 442 -22.78 5.58 -21.16
C VAL A 442 -24.23 5.89 -20.82
N ASP A 443 -24.93 6.59 -21.70
CA ASP A 443 -26.39 6.66 -21.64
C ASP A 443 -26.99 5.34 -22.15
N ASN A 444 -28.19 5.00 -21.72
CA ASN A 444 -28.85 3.70 -21.90
C ASN A 444 -28.82 3.09 -23.31
N ASN A 445 -28.35 3.82 -24.32
CA ASN A 445 -28.32 3.39 -25.73
C ASN A 445 -26.95 3.51 -26.41
N ALA A 446 -25.87 3.89 -25.72
CA ALA A 446 -24.60 4.14 -26.38
C ALA A 446 -23.60 2.98 -26.13
N ALA A 447 -23.72 1.92 -26.94
CA ALA A 447 -22.72 0.83 -26.96
C ALA A 447 -21.32 1.28 -27.46
N ASP A 448 -21.21 2.49 -28.04
CA ASP A 448 -20.03 3.00 -28.76
C ASP A 448 -19.43 4.31 -28.19
N ALA A 449 -19.72 4.66 -26.93
CA ALA A 449 -19.09 5.84 -26.34
C ALA A 449 -17.57 5.68 -26.28
N GLN A 450 -16.83 6.55 -26.98
CA GLN A 450 -15.37 6.51 -27.02
C GLN A 450 -14.82 6.95 -25.66
N PRO A 451 -13.83 6.22 -25.11
CA PRO A 451 -13.20 6.60 -23.87
C PRO A 451 -12.52 7.97 -23.97
N GLU A 452 -12.88 8.90 -23.11
CA GLU A 452 -12.19 10.19 -23.02
C GLU A 452 -10.95 10.06 -22.14
N LEU A 453 -9.81 10.53 -22.65
CA LEU A 453 -8.52 10.52 -21.97
C LEU A 453 -8.37 11.81 -21.17
N ASN A 454 -8.45 11.72 -19.86
CA ASN A 454 -8.14 12.81 -18.96
C ASN A 454 -6.69 12.78 -18.51
N LYS A 455 -6.10 13.97 -18.38
CA LYS A 455 -4.73 14.18 -17.92
C LYS A 455 -4.71 14.98 -16.65
N GLN A 456 -3.94 14.49 -15.69
CA GLN A 456 -3.63 15.19 -14.46
C GLN A 456 -2.15 15.52 -14.41
N LYS A 457 -1.82 16.74 -14.00
CA LYS A 457 -0.47 17.17 -13.64
C LYS A 457 -0.45 17.48 -12.15
N ARG A 458 0.52 16.93 -11.43
CA ARG A 458 0.75 17.21 -10.01
C ARG A 458 2.08 17.91 -9.82
N LEU A 459 2.07 18.93 -8.96
CA LEU A 459 3.27 19.53 -8.37
C LEU A 459 3.13 19.40 -6.86
N GLY A 460 3.96 18.55 -6.25
CA GLY A 460 4.02 18.34 -4.82
C GLY A 460 5.24 19.03 -4.21
N ILE A 461 5.05 19.72 -3.10
CA ILE A 461 6.10 20.36 -2.30
C ILE A 461 5.96 19.84 -0.87
N ASN A 462 7.02 19.24 -0.34
CA ASN A 462 7.07 18.84 1.06
C ASN A 462 8.30 19.48 1.70
N ASN A 463 8.14 19.98 2.92
CA ASN A 463 9.22 20.51 3.73
C ASN A 463 9.05 20.10 5.18
N ASP A 464 10.05 19.39 5.73
CA ASP A 464 10.17 19.08 7.14
C ASP A 464 11.34 19.89 7.71
N PHE A 465 11.03 20.83 8.57
CA PHE A 465 12.01 21.64 9.30
C PHE A 465 11.98 21.27 10.77
N GLU A 466 13.17 21.06 11.35
CA GLU A 466 13.34 20.82 12.77
C GLU A 466 14.51 21.64 13.30
N PHE A 467 14.28 22.32 14.43
CA PHE A 467 15.32 22.98 15.20
C PHE A 467 15.28 22.45 16.62
N SER A 468 16.36 21.81 17.07
CA SER A 468 16.42 21.20 18.40
C SER A 468 17.54 21.77 19.26
N TYR A 469 17.23 21.86 20.55
CA TYR A 469 18.19 22.09 21.64
C TYR A 469 18.32 20.80 22.42
N GLU A 470 19.53 20.26 22.52
CA GLU A 470 19.80 18.94 23.11
C GLU A 470 20.88 19.03 24.18
N THR A 471 20.54 18.59 25.38
CA THR A 471 21.47 18.38 26.51
C THR A 471 21.26 16.98 27.04
N GLU A 472 22.09 16.57 28.02
CA GLU A 472 21.91 15.27 28.70
C GLU A 472 20.55 15.12 29.41
N LYS A 473 19.94 16.25 29.82
CA LYS A 473 18.71 16.24 30.63
C LYS A 473 17.48 16.72 29.87
N LEU A 474 17.67 17.53 28.82
CA LEU A 474 16.56 18.19 28.12
C LEU A 474 16.80 18.20 26.63
N GLN A 475 15.82 17.71 25.87
CA GLN A 475 15.71 17.90 24.43
C GLN A 475 14.43 18.70 24.15
N LEU A 476 14.59 19.86 23.50
CA LEU A 476 13.48 20.67 22.99
C LEU A 476 13.56 20.67 21.46
N THR A 477 12.46 20.42 20.78
CA THR A 477 12.40 20.45 19.31
C THR A 477 11.23 21.29 18.85
N LEU A 478 11.52 22.33 18.06
CA LEU A 478 10.54 23.04 17.24
C LEU A 478 10.51 22.37 15.87
N PHE A 479 9.33 22.13 15.34
CA PHE A 479 9.17 21.54 14.02
C PHE A 479 8.08 22.23 13.21
N ASP A 480 8.26 22.23 11.89
CA ASP A 480 7.30 22.67 10.89
C ASP A 480 7.28 21.67 9.74
N ARG A 481 6.12 21.09 9.46
CA ARG A 481 5.89 20.15 8.36
C ARG A 481 4.88 20.73 7.41
N LEU A 482 5.34 21.01 6.20
CA LEU A 482 4.53 21.55 5.12
C LEU A 482 4.37 20.50 4.02
N GLU A 483 3.14 20.24 3.61
CA GLU A 483 2.81 19.47 2.41
C GLU A 483 1.81 20.26 1.58
N SER A 484 2.17 20.52 0.32
CA SER A 484 1.29 21.18 -0.63
C SER A 484 1.30 20.41 -1.95
N ASN A 485 0.13 20.03 -2.44
CA ASN A 485 -0.05 19.36 -3.71
C ASN A 485 -0.92 20.21 -4.62
N ARG A 486 -0.39 20.62 -5.77
CA ARG A 486 -1.14 21.36 -6.77
C ARG A 486 -1.53 20.42 -7.91
N TYR A 487 -2.82 20.15 -8.05
CA TYR A 487 -3.38 19.33 -9.13
C TYR A 487 -3.94 20.23 -10.23
N ARG A 488 -3.61 19.89 -11.46
CA ARG A 488 -4.05 20.56 -12.67
C ARG A 488 -4.60 19.53 -13.64
N TYR A 489 -5.81 19.76 -14.11
CA TYR A 489 -6.55 18.92 -15.03
C TYR A 489 -6.68 19.63 -16.39
N ASP A 490 -7.12 18.90 -17.42
CA ASP A 490 -7.40 19.50 -18.71
C ASP A 490 -8.58 20.50 -18.62
N ASP A 491 -9.59 20.20 -17.79
CA ASP A 491 -10.57 21.18 -17.35
C ASP A 491 -10.10 21.89 -16.09
N ALA A 492 -9.99 23.22 -16.17
CA ALA A 492 -9.48 24.04 -15.07
C ALA A 492 -10.42 24.13 -13.86
N SER A 493 -11.70 23.78 -13.99
CA SER A 493 -12.68 23.79 -12.89
C SER A 493 -12.35 22.75 -11.81
N TYR A 494 -11.63 21.68 -12.17
CA TYR A 494 -11.20 20.62 -11.24
C TYR A 494 -9.87 20.91 -10.52
N ASN A 495 -9.22 22.01 -10.88
CA ASN A 495 -7.95 22.36 -10.29
C ASN A 495 -8.08 22.57 -8.78
N THR A 496 -7.18 21.95 -8.02
CA THR A 496 -7.15 22.09 -6.56
C THR A 496 -5.73 22.17 -6.06
N THR A 497 -5.58 22.74 -4.86
CA THR A 497 -4.28 22.88 -4.20
C THR A 497 -4.45 22.59 -2.71
N PRO A 498 -4.60 21.31 -2.31
CA PRO A 498 -4.64 20.96 -0.90
C PRO A 498 -3.31 21.31 -0.24
N LEU A 499 -3.41 21.90 0.94
CA LEU A 499 -2.32 22.29 1.81
C LEU A 499 -2.50 21.66 3.18
N PHE A 500 -1.45 21.08 3.70
CA PHE A 500 -1.31 20.66 5.08
C PHE A 500 -0.05 21.29 5.67
N ASN A 501 -0.19 21.90 6.86
CA ASN A 501 0.94 22.43 7.61
C ASN A 501 0.78 22.08 9.09
N SER A 502 1.82 21.52 9.70
CA SER A 502 1.86 21.14 11.11
C SER A 502 3.02 21.82 11.80
N VAL A 503 2.73 22.80 12.63
CA VAL A 503 3.73 23.52 13.43
C VAL A 503 3.63 23.07 14.89
N GLY A 504 4.76 22.72 15.51
CA GLY A 504 4.70 22.23 16.87
C GLY A 504 6.01 22.29 17.65
N ILE A 505 5.89 21.97 18.93
CA ILE A 505 6.98 21.86 19.86
C ILE A 505 6.91 20.52 20.59
N SER A 506 8.05 19.88 20.76
CA SER A 506 8.18 18.72 21.64
C SER A 506 9.29 18.92 22.67
N ALA A 507 9.07 18.39 23.86
CA ALA A 507 10.05 18.40 24.95
C ALA A 507 10.23 16.99 25.49
N ASN A 508 11.48 16.55 25.63
CA ASN A 508 11.83 15.32 26.31
C ASN A 508 12.78 15.65 27.48
N LEU A 509 12.35 15.33 28.70
CA LEU A 509 13.07 15.63 29.94
C LEU A 509 13.52 14.32 30.59
N HIS A 510 14.83 14.15 30.69
CA HIS A 510 15.49 12.99 31.31
C HIS A 510 15.92 13.32 32.76
N LEU A 511 15.08 12.98 33.72
CA LEU A 511 15.34 13.14 35.16
C LEU A 511 15.36 11.76 35.82
N ALA A 512 16.48 11.05 35.74
CA ALA A 512 16.56 9.71 36.30
C ALA A 512 16.03 9.66 37.76
N PRO A 513 15.10 8.75 38.08
CA PRO A 513 14.62 7.60 37.27
C PRO A 513 13.43 7.88 36.33
N PHE A 514 13.07 9.15 36.12
CA PHE A 514 11.93 9.56 35.31
C PHE A 514 12.37 10.08 33.94
N GLU A 515 11.52 9.81 32.93
CA GLU A 515 11.57 10.41 31.62
C GLU A 515 10.17 10.97 31.29
N VAL A 516 10.11 12.26 30.94
CA VAL A 516 8.85 12.97 30.62
C VAL A 516 8.93 13.46 29.18
N PHE A 517 7.93 13.12 28.39
CA PHE A 517 7.77 13.60 27.02
C PHE A 517 6.44 14.35 26.88
N VAL A 518 6.48 15.50 26.21
CA VAL A 518 5.29 16.28 25.86
C VAL A 518 5.46 16.79 24.43
N GLN A 519 4.39 16.71 23.63
CA GLN A 519 4.32 17.32 22.29
C GLN A 519 3.00 18.04 22.13
N LEU A 520 3.08 19.22 21.53
CA LEU A 520 1.93 20.03 21.14
C LEU A 520 2.15 20.51 19.70
N SER A 521 1.14 20.39 18.83
CA SER A 521 1.19 20.90 17.47
C SER A 521 -0.17 21.40 17.02
N ASP A 522 -0.16 22.37 16.12
CA ASP A 522 -1.31 22.84 15.37
C ASP A 522 -1.22 22.37 13.93
N ASP A 523 -2.22 21.60 13.51
CA ASP A 523 -2.36 21.08 12.16
C ASP A 523 -3.35 21.95 11.38
N TYR A 524 -2.85 22.75 10.46
CA TYR A 524 -3.63 23.57 9.54
C TYR A 524 -3.84 22.86 8.21
N ARG A 525 -5.09 22.85 7.73
CA ARG A 525 -5.45 22.30 6.42
C ARG A 525 -6.30 23.28 5.64
N SER A 526 -6.09 23.33 4.31
CA SER A 526 -6.90 24.13 3.38
C SER A 526 -6.90 23.56 1.98
N GLY A 527 -7.87 23.95 1.16
CA GLY A 527 -7.98 23.52 -0.24
C GLY A 527 -8.63 22.17 -0.44
N TYR A 528 -9.23 21.57 0.60
CA TYR A 528 -10.03 20.36 0.52
C TYR A 528 -11.50 20.71 0.24
N ALA A 529 -12.22 19.84 -0.50
CA ALA A 529 -13.63 20.04 -0.79
C ALA A 529 -14.52 19.85 0.44
N THR A 530 -14.18 18.85 1.26
CA THR A 530 -14.87 18.58 2.52
C THR A 530 -14.51 19.66 3.54
N SER A 531 -15.49 20.50 3.89
CA SER A 531 -15.27 21.64 4.83
C SER A 531 -14.69 21.20 6.17
N ALA A 532 -15.08 20.01 6.68
CA ALA A 532 -14.59 19.45 7.94
C ALA A 532 -13.08 19.12 7.92
N MET A 533 -12.48 18.97 6.73
CA MET A 533 -11.04 18.77 6.59
C MET A 533 -10.25 20.07 6.68
N ASN A 534 -10.85 21.22 6.41
CA ASN A 534 -10.20 22.52 6.44
C ASN A 534 -10.17 23.12 7.86
N GLY A 535 -9.17 23.95 8.14
CA GLY A 535 -9.02 24.68 9.40
C GLY A 535 -7.90 24.15 10.29
N HIS A 536 -7.90 24.59 11.54
CA HIS A 536 -6.88 24.29 12.55
C HIS A 536 -7.32 23.14 13.46
N LYS A 537 -6.37 22.25 13.80
CA LYS A 537 -6.58 21.14 14.73
C LYS A 537 -5.37 20.99 15.67
N LEU A 538 -5.63 21.22 16.95
CA LEU A 538 -4.63 21.10 17.98
C LEU A 538 -4.43 19.61 18.33
N LYS A 539 -3.18 19.12 18.22
CA LYS A 539 -2.75 17.78 18.62
C LYS A 539 -1.89 17.84 19.86
N SER A 540 -2.07 16.89 20.74
CA SER A 540 -1.32 16.84 21.99
C SER A 540 -1.05 15.42 22.42
N MET A 541 0.18 15.14 22.85
CA MET A 541 0.53 13.89 23.49
C MET A 541 1.49 14.12 24.65
N ALA A 542 1.41 13.26 25.68
CA ALA A 542 2.33 13.28 26.79
C ALA A 542 2.62 11.87 27.29
N SER A 543 3.81 11.67 27.82
CA SER A 543 4.11 10.43 28.56
C SER A 543 5.06 10.67 29.72
N VAL A 544 4.88 9.87 30.78
CA VAL A 544 5.80 9.77 31.91
C VAL A 544 6.24 8.32 32.03
N SER A 545 7.53 8.10 32.00
CA SER A 545 8.14 6.78 32.22
C SER A 545 8.94 6.79 33.52
N TRP A 546 8.76 5.77 34.34
CA TRP A 546 9.51 5.56 35.59
C TRP A 546 10.28 4.26 35.50
N SER A 547 11.60 4.35 35.57
CA SER A 547 12.53 3.21 35.59
C SER A 547 12.98 2.87 37.01
N PHE A 548 12.80 1.61 37.44
CA PHE A 548 13.13 1.15 38.78
C PHE A 548 13.73 -0.26 38.75
N CYS A 549 14.06 -0.85 39.91
CA CYS A 549 14.77 -2.13 40.00
C CYS A 549 16.08 -2.18 39.19
N LYS A 550 16.94 -1.16 39.29
CA LYS A 550 18.18 -1.01 38.49
C LYS A 550 17.92 -1.05 37.00
N ASN A 551 16.90 -0.32 36.54
CA ASN A 551 16.43 -0.23 35.14
C ASN A 551 15.93 -1.56 34.54
N LYS A 552 15.55 -2.55 35.37
CA LYS A 552 14.91 -3.78 34.90
C LYS A 552 13.40 -3.63 34.74
N CYS A 553 12.80 -2.76 35.54
CA CYS A 553 11.38 -2.45 35.48
C CYS A 553 11.16 -1.05 34.90
N MET A 554 10.19 -0.88 34.05
CA MET A 554 9.75 0.42 33.57
C MET A 554 8.22 0.45 33.60
N LEU A 555 7.66 1.48 34.23
CA LEU A 555 6.24 1.80 34.17
C LEU A 555 6.10 3.07 33.32
N ARG A 556 5.24 3.04 32.30
CA ARG A 556 4.98 4.20 31.44
C ARG A 556 3.50 4.48 31.38
N LEU A 557 3.15 5.72 31.69
CA LEU A 557 1.84 6.30 31.43
C LEU A 557 1.95 7.16 30.17
N PHE A 558 1.09 6.92 29.20
CA PHE A 558 1.04 7.65 27.92
C PHE A 558 -0.38 8.13 27.68
N ALA A 559 -0.53 9.40 27.32
CA ALA A 559 -1.78 10.02 26.92
C ALA A 559 -1.64 10.52 25.47
N ASP A 560 -2.57 10.16 24.63
CA ASP A 560 -2.68 10.62 23.24
C ASP A 560 -3.91 11.48 23.07
N ASP A 561 -3.81 12.49 22.21
CA ASP A 561 -4.85 13.47 21.90
C ASP A 561 -5.60 13.97 23.16
N ILE A 562 -4.86 14.52 24.11
CA ILE A 562 -5.37 14.96 25.43
C ILE A 562 -6.60 15.89 25.29
N PHE A 563 -6.69 16.64 24.21
CA PHE A 563 -7.79 17.59 23.96
C PHE A 563 -8.93 17.01 23.12
N ASN A 564 -8.83 15.74 22.67
CA ASN A 564 -9.84 15.06 21.86
C ASN A 564 -10.22 15.84 20.58
N LYS A 565 -9.22 16.26 19.82
CA LYS A 565 -9.38 17.09 18.60
C LYS A 565 -8.86 16.41 17.34
N ASP A 566 -8.15 15.28 17.48
CA ASP A 566 -7.57 14.61 16.33
C ASP A 566 -8.62 13.79 15.57
N ILE A 567 -8.56 13.85 14.23
CA ILE A 567 -9.29 13.01 13.29
C ILE A 567 -8.33 12.73 12.15
N TRP A 568 -8.22 11.48 11.77
CA TRP A 568 -7.42 11.10 10.63
C TRP A 568 -8.13 11.48 9.34
N TYR A 569 -7.46 12.26 8.50
CA TYR A 569 -7.94 12.64 7.17
C TYR A 569 -6.96 12.17 6.11
N GLU A 570 -7.49 11.70 5.00
CA GLU A 570 -6.72 11.31 3.83
C GLU A 570 -7.44 11.75 2.57
N SER A 571 -6.68 12.00 1.49
CA SER A 571 -7.25 12.41 0.21
C SER A 571 -6.50 11.76 -0.94
N GLU A 572 -7.24 11.30 -1.93
CA GLU A 572 -6.72 10.71 -3.16
C GLU A 572 -7.23 11.49 -4.37
N TYR A 573 -6.34 11.73 -5.33
CA TYR A 573 -6.63 12.49 -6.54
C TYR A 573 -6.15 11.70 -7.76
N SER A 574 -7.07 11.34 -8.64
CA SER A 574 -6.79 10.70 -9.92
C SER A 574 -7.11 11.64 -11.08
N ALA A 575 -6.91 11.19 -12.33
CA ALA A 575 -7.19 11.99 -13.51
C ALA A 575 -8.69 12.35 -13.69
N PHE A 576 -9.59 11.66 -13.00
CA PHE A 576 -11.04 11.85 -13.14
C PHE A 576 -11.81 11.81 -11.81
N GLN A 577 -11.11 11.65 -10.68
CA GLN A 577 -11.77 11.50 -9.39
C GLN A 577 -10.98 12.17 -8.27
N ARG A 578 -11.69 12.79 -7.36
CA ARG A 578 -11.20 13.25 -6.06
C ARG A 578 -11.94 12.48 -4.97
N GLN A 579 -11.20 11.86 -4.05
CA GLN A 579 -11.76 11.19 -2.91
C GLN A 579 -11.15 11.74 -1.63
N GLU A 580 -11.99 12.11 -0.69
CA GLU A 580 -11.61 12.61 0.63
C GLU A 580 -12.28 11.75 1.69
N TYR A 581 -11.53 11.27 2.66
CA TYR A 581 -12.06 10.45 3.72
C TYR A 581 -11.47 10.78 5.08
N SER A 582 -12.29 10.57 6.10
CA SER A 582 -11.90 10.64 7.49
C SER A 582 -12.15 9.30 8.16
N THR A 583 -11.22 8.90 9.02
CA THR A 583 -11.37 7.69 9.82
C THR A 583 -11.40 8.06 11.29
N ASN A 584 -12.44 7.63 11.97
CA ASN A 584 -12.53 7.71 13.42
C ASN A 584 -11.93 6.43 14.01
N TYR A 585 -10.79 6.57 14.65
CA TYR A 585 -10.13 5.52 15.42
C TYR A 585 -9.98 5.98 16.87
N ILE A 586 -9.60 5.09 17.76
CA ILE A 586 -9.36 5.47 19.15
C ILE A 586 -8.08 6.32 19.20
N HIS A 587 -8.23 7.64 19.21
CA HIS A 587 -7.15 8.61 19.28
C HIS A 587 -7.02 9.28 20.66
N HIS A 588 -8.13 9.41 21.41
CA HIS A 588 -8.16 9.95 22.76
C HIS A 588 -8.11 8.80 23.78
N TYR A 589 -6.92 8.51 24.32
CA TYR A 589 -6.76 7.41 25.26
C TYR A 589 -5.60 7.62 26.23
N LEU A 590 -5.69 6.91 27.37
CA LEU A 590 -4.66 6.78 28.36
C LEU A 590 -4.17 5.32 28.37
N ASN A 591 -2.87 5.13 28.20
CA ASN A 591 -2.25 3.81 28.20
C ASN A 591 -1.26 3.69 29.35
N LEU A 592 -1.42 2.65 30.18
CA LEU A 592 -0.47 2.27 31.21
C LEU A 592 0.26 1.00 30.77
N SER A 593 1.56 1.05 30.62
CA SER A 593 2.38 -0.09 30.24
C SER A 593 3.46 -0.40 31.28
N PHE A 594 3.64 -1.69 31.55
CA PHE A 594 4.72 -2.19 32.40
C PHE A 594 5.65 -3.06 31.57
N ARG A 595 6.95 -2.80 31.66
CA ARG A 595 7.99 -3.59 31.01
C ARG A 595 8.95 -4.14 32.07
N TYR A 596 9.19 -5.45 32.02
CA TYR A 596 10.22 -6.10 32.81
C TYR A 596 11.28 -6.72 31.89
N ARG A 597 12.56 -6.38 32.11
CA ARG A 597 13.71 -6.96 31.40
C ARG A 597 14.24 -8.15 32.16
N LEU A 598 14.04 -9.35 31.66
CA LEU A 598 14.75 -10.56 32.09
C LEU A 598 16.16 -10.52 31.52
N ASP A 599 17.17 -10.20 32.35
CA ASP A 599 18.56 -10.40 31.96
C ASP A 599 18.86 -11.91 32.07
N ALA A 600 18.66 -12.65 30.97
CA ALA A 600 19.33 -13.93 30.83
C ALA A 600 20.83 -13.61 30.85
N LYS A 601 21.56 -14.07 31.90
CA LYS A 601 23.02 -14.06 31.89
C LYS A 601 23.42 -14.80 30.60
N ALA A 602 23.89 -14.07 29.59
CA ALA A 602 24.53 -14.69 28.46
C ALA A 602 25.64 -15.57 29.03
N LYS A 603 25.53 -16.90 28.89
CA LYS A 603 26.69 -17.76 29.11
C LYS A 603 27.76 -17.14 28.23
N LYS A 604 28.92 -16.81 28.83
CA LYS A 604 30.12 -16.37 28.10
C LYS A 604 30.50 -17.49 27.11
N GLY A 605 29.82 -17.54 25.98
CA GLY A 605 30.33 -18.19 24.81
C GLY A 605 31.51 -17.37 24.37
N LYS A 606 32.70 -17.99 24.21
CA LYS A 606 33.86 -17.35 23.63
C LYS A 606 33.45 -16.74 22.30
N SER A 607 33.15 -15.44 22.28
CA SER A 607 33.00 -14.65 21.07
C SER A 607 34.39 -14.61 20.44
N THR A 608 34.60 -15.39 19.41
CA THR A 608 35.69 -15.16 18.46
C THR A 608 35.32 -13.96 17.65
N THR A 609 35.59 -12.79 18.15
CA THR A 609 35.53 -11.54 17.38
C THR A 609 36.61 -11.62 16.31
N ILE A 610 36.23 -11.96 15.09
CA ILE A 610 37.11 -11.79 13.93
C ILE A 610 37.12 -10.29 13.67
N SER A 611 38.12 -9.60 14.24
CA SER A 611 38.42 -8.22 13.90
C SER A 611 38.88 -8.20 12.44
N SER A 612 38.07 -7.63 11.55
CA SER A 612 38.52 -7.25 10.23
C SER A 612 39.51 -6.08 10.38
N ARG A 613 40.79 -6.35 10.52
CA ARG A 613 41.83 -5.38 10.24
C ARG A 613 42.05 -5.31 8.74
N ARG A 614 41.75 -4.11 8.17
CA ARG A 614 42.15 -3.48 6.89
C ARG A 614 41.52 -4.01 5.63
#